data_a677ed2bfc9b0632b4e0690cce34fa34
#
_entry.id   a677ed2bfc9b0632b4e0690cce34fa34
#
_cell.length_a   1.000
_cell.length_b   1.000
_cell.length_c   1.000
_cell.angle_alpha   90.00
_cell.angle_beta   90.00
_cell.angle_gamma   90.00
#
_symmetry.space_group_name_H-M   'P 1'
#
loop_
_entity.id
_entity.type
_entity.pdbx_description
1 polymer ?
#
loop_
_entity_poly.entity_id
_entity_poly.type
_entity_poly.pdbx_seq_one_letter_code
_entity_poly.pdbx_strand_id
1 'polypeptide(L)'
;MAGLGPSDFKVYEDGVPQQLKFFSVDPFPISAAIVVDTDLPAGTMKKVNETLPALVGAFTEFDEVALYRYGHTVQQISGFTGATGLSTASLNRIKRTGREGGPPVAGGPFGGPSINGHSVNDPNAGGQGDVPTAPKESYVLNDAILLAARDLGRRDKTRRRIIFVISDGREQGSNAGYDEVKRILLANDISIYAVGVDTAAIPIYDQANRIRVPGFGTGNILPRYVSDTAGDMMAEFDRQGIEQAYAKITDTARNQYTIGYTTQATKSSAFRSVDVRVLRPNLKVYAKEGYYPLPPSTQK
;
A
#
# COMPACT_ATOMS: atom_id res chain seq x y z
N MET A 1 19.96 -12.21 3.22
CA MET A 1 20.02 -12.42 1.76
C MET A 1 20.81 -13.70 1.43
N ALA A 2 20.55 -14.34 0.28
CA ALA A 2 21.08 -15.66 -0.05
C ALA A 2 22.56 -15.68 -0.57
N GLY A 3 23.32 -14.61 -0.47
CA GLY A 3 24.70 -14.51 -0.98
C GLY A 3 24.84 -14.81 -2.48
N LEU A 4 23.93 -14.24 -3.29
CA LEU A 4 23.93 -14.39 -4.74
C LEU A 4 24.88 -13.39 -5.38
N GLY A 5 25.53 -13.80 -6.47
CA GLY A 5 26.31 -12.92 -7.33
C GLY A 5 25.60 -12.61 -8.65
N PRO A 6 26.13 -11.68 -9.47
CA PRO A 6 25.49 -11.30 -10.74
C PRO A 6 25.30 -12.47 -11.72
N SER A 7 26.17 -13.47 -11.69
CA SER A 7 26.06 -14.69 -12.51
C SER A 7 24.89 -15.60 -12.14
N ASP A 8 24.34 -15.44 -10.92
CA ASP A 8 23.19 -16.22 -10.48
C ASP A 8 21.85 -15.70 -11.05
N PHE A 9 21.88 -14.56 -11.76
CA PHE A 9 20.67 -13.91 -12.28
C PHE A 9 20.61 -13.94 -13.81
N LYS A 10 19.41 -14.14 -14.33
CA LYS A 10 19.04 -13.87 -15.71
C LYS A 10 17.85 -12.92 -15.75
N VAL A 11 17.95 -11.89 -16.56
CA VAL A 11 16.88 -10.90 -16.75
C VAL A 11 16.42 -10.94 -18.19
N TYR A 12 15.12 -10.92 -18.40
CA TYR A 12 14.49 -10.84 -19.71
C TYR A 12 13.57 -9.62 -19.75
N GLU A 13 13.64 -8.85 -20.83
CA GLU A 13 12.69 -7.78 -21.13
C GLU A 13 11.91 -8.17 -22.37
N ASP A 14 10.57 -8.21 -22.26
CA ASP A 14 9.67 -8.69 -23.34
C ASP A 14 10.11 -10.05 -23.91
N GLY A 15 10.63 -10.93 -23.04
CA GLY A 15 11.15 -12.25 -23.42
C GLY A 15 12.58 -12.25 -24.01
N VAL A 16 13.19 -11.08 -24.23
CA VAL A 16 14.56 -10.95 -24.75
C VAL A 16 15.57 -10.89 -23.61
N PRO A 17 16.60 -11.76 -23.59
CA PRO A 17 17.59 -11.76 -22.53
C PRO A 17 18.40 -10.45 -22.53
N GLN A 18 18.60 -9.90 -21.33
CA GLN A 18 19.32 -8.65 -21.11
C GLN A 18 20.68 -8.89 -20.46
N GLN A 19 21.69 -8.15 -20.90
CA GLN A 19 23.00 -8.16 -20.25
C GLN A 19 22.99 -7.24 -19.03
N LEU A 20 23.34 -7.79 -17.84
CA LEU A 20 23.46 -7.00 -16.63
C LEU A 20 24.62 -6.01 -16.77
N LYS A 21 24.35 -4.74 -16.45
CA LYS A 21 25.33 -3.64 -16.44
C LYS A 21 25.61 -3.15 -15.03
N PHE A 22 24.71 -3.42 -14.11
CA PHE A 22 24.82 -3.02 -12.71
C PHE A 22 24.29 -4.13 -11.81
N PHE A 23 25.00 -4.36 -10.72
CA PHE A 23 24.58 -5.26 -9.64
C PHE A 23 25.09 -4.71 -8.32
N SER A 24 24.22 -4.59 -7.33
CA SER A 24 24.58 -4.22 -5.95
C SER A 24 23.76 -5.01 -4.95
N VAL A 25 24.39 -5.30 -3.83
CA VAL A 25 23.79 -5.83 -2.61
C VAL A 25 23.77 -4.80 -1.49
N ASP A 26 24.30 -3.60 -1.75
CA ASP A 26 24.40 -2.55 -0.76
C ASP A 26 23.02 -2.03 -0.39
N PRO A 27 22.78 -1.72 0.88
CA PRO A 27 21.55 -1.09 1.31
C PRO A 27 21.44 0.33 0.75
N PHE A 28 20.31 0.67 0.16
CA PHE A 28 20.03 2.02 -0.31
C PHE A 28 19.20 2.79 0.73
N PRO A 29 19.41 4.10 0.89
CA PRO A 29 18.52 4.95 1.65
C PRO A 29 17.09 4.87 1.10
N ILE A 30 16.12 5.02 1.99
CA ILE A 30 14.70 4.92 1.65
C ILE A 30 14.06 6.32 1.60
N SER A 31 13.22 6.56 0.60
CA SER A 31 12.19 7.59 0.62
C SER A 31 10.85 6.90 0.83
N ALA A 32 10.25 7.05 2.00
CA ALA A 32 9.01 6.37 2.37
C ALA A 32 7.83 7.34 2.46
N ALA A 33 6.74 7.02 1.80
CA ALA A 33 5.44 7.63 2.05
C ALA A 33 4.62 6.67 2.92
N ILE A 34 4.38 7.03 4.18
CA ILE A 34 3.55 6.25 5.10
C ILE A 34 2.10 6.67 4.91
N VAL A 35 1.24 5.72 4.56
CA VAL A 35 -0.19 5.92 4.32
C VAL A 35 -0.98 5.13 5.34
N VAL A 36 -1.70 5.82 6.21
CA VAL A 36 -2.46 5.21 7.31
C VAL A 36 -3.95 5.35 7.05
N ASP A 37 -4.64 4.23 7.08
CA ASP A 37 -6.09 4.18 7.13
C ASP A 37 -6.57 4.67 8.49
N THR A 38 -7.40 5.70 8.50
CA THR A 38 -7.96 6.28 9.72
C THR A 38 -9.45 5.99 9.90
N ASP A 39 -10.02 5.18 9.03
CA ASP A 39 -11.40 4.71 9.11
C ASP A 39 -11.49 3.23 9.52
N LEU A 40 -10.48 2.76 10.24
CA LEU A 40 -10.45 1.44 10.86
C LEU A 40 -11.38 1.38 12.08
N PRO A 41 -11.86 0.18 12.49
CA PRO A 41 -12.56 0.00 13.75
C PRO A 41 -11.76 0.55 14.93
N ALA A 42 -12.45 1.13 15.93
CA ALA A 42 -11.81 1.85 17.04
C ALA A 42 -10.76 1.02 17.78
N GLY A 43 -10.99 -0.28 17.99
CA GLY A 43 -10.04 -1.20 18.61
C GLY A 43 -8.77 -1.39 17.80
N THR A 44 -8.88 -1.50 16.49
CA THR A 44 -7.75 -1.62 15.55
C THR A 44 -7.01 -0.29 15.46
N MET A 45 -7.74 0.82 15.34
CA MET A 45 -7.14 2.16 15.28
C MET A 45 -6.34 2.50 16.53
N LYS A 46 -6.82 2.05 17.72
CA LYS A 46 -6.05 2.19 18.97
C LYS A 46 -4.69 1.50 18.86
N LYS A 47 -4.65 0.25 18.41
CA LYS A 47 -3.39 -0.51 18.22
C LYS A 47 -2.46 0.19 17.23
N VAL A 48 -2.99 0.62 16.08
CA VAL A 48 -2.22 1.37 15.08
C VAL A 48 -1.61 2.65 15.68
N ASN A 49 -2.42 3.44 16.41
CA ASN A 49 -1.95 4.67 17.05
C ASN A 49 -0.82 4.43 18.07
N GLU A 50 -0.88 3.32 18.80
CA GLU A 50 0.13 2.95 19.80
C GLU A 50 1.44 2.48 19.14
N THR A 51 1.39 1.93 17.92
CA THR A 51 2.56 1.41 17.19
C THR A 51 3.25 2.44 16.27
N LEU A 52 2.63 3.59 15.97
CA LEU A 52 3.22 4.62 15.11
C LEU A 52 4.63 5.07 15.52
N PRO A 53 5.00 5.20 16.81
CA PRO A 53 6.37 5.52 17.19
C PRO A 53 7.38 4.44 16.78
N ALA A 54 7.00 3.16 16.88
CA ALA A 54 7.85 2.04 16.45
C ALA A 54 8.05 2.04 14.93
N LEU A 55 7.01 2.41 14.15
CA LEU A 55 7.14 2.56 12.70
C LEU A 55 8.19 3.60 12.32
N VAL A 56 8.18 4.77 12.97
CA VAL A 56 9.20 5.81 12.71
C VAL A 56 10.58 5.34 13.13
N GLY A 57 10.69 4.62 14.25
CA GLY A 57 11.95 4.04 14.74
C GLY A 57 12.53 2.94 13.85
N ALA A 58 11.75 2.40 12.90
CA ALA A 58 12.22 1.41 11.92
C ALA A 58 13.03 2.04 10.77
N PHE A 59 12.96 3.37 10.58
CA PHE A 59 13.75 4.11 9.60
C PHE A 59 15.05 4.64 10.22
N THR A 60 16.09 4.80 9.40
CA THR A 60 17.40 5.32 9.82
C THR A 60 17.49 6.83 9.58
N GLU A 61 18.56 7.46 10.08
CA GLU A 61 18.86 8.88 9.84
C GLU A 61 19.08 9.23 8.37
N PHE A 62 19.43 8.24 7.53
CA PHE A 62 19.62 8.42 6.10
C PHE A 62 18.31 8.37 5.32
N ASP A 63 17.21 7.96 5.95
CA ASP A 63 15.91 7.84 5.31
C ASP A 63 15.11 9.13 5.43
N GLU A 64 14.22 9.35 4.49
CA GLU A 64 13.23 10.42 4.54
C GLU A 64 11.83 9.85 4.50
N VAL A 65 10.94 10.48 5.24
CA VAL A 65 9.58 9.98 5.44
C VAL A 65 8.57 11.10 5.28
N ALA A 66 7.48 10.84 4.57
CA ALA A 66 6.28 11.66 4.53
C ALA A 66 5.10 10.90 5.13
N LEU A 67 4.16 11.61 5.74
CA LEU A 67 3.00 11.03 6.39
C LEU A 67 1.70 11.43 5.69
N TYR A 68 0.89 10.44 5.38
CA TYR A 68 -0.45 10.58 4.81
C TYR A 68 -1.45 9.81 5.66
N ARG A 69 -2.67 10.30 5.69
CA ARG A 69 -3.82 9.55 6.20
C ARG A 69 -4.94 9.58 5.20
N TYR A 70 -5.79 8.59 5.23
CA TYR A 70 -7.00 8.56 4.45
C TYR A 70 -8.16 7.90 5.21
N GLY A 71 -9.33 8.08 4.73
CA GLY A 71 -10.61 7.52 5.06
C GLY A 71 -11.54 7.89 3.92
N HIS A 72 -12.50 8.78 4.14
CA HIS A 72 -13.33 9.36 3.06
C HIS A 72 -12.57 10.38 2.19
N THR A 73 -11.46 10.91 2.68
CA THR A 73 -10.59 11.86 1.97
C THR A 73 -9.14 11.56 2.27
N VAL A 74 -8.24 12.02 1.41
CA VAL A 74 -6.80 11.90 1.61
C VAL A 74 -6.24 13.21 2.17
N GLN A 75 -5.32 13.10 3.14
CA GLN A 75 -4.62 14.25 3.70
C GLN A 75 -3.14 13.95 3.91
N GLN A 76 -2.28 14.80 3.35
CA GLN A 76 -0.86 14.83 3.71
C GLN A 76 -0.70 15.52 5.07
N ILE A 77 -0.11 14.82 6.03
CA ILE A 77 0.11 15.30 7.40
C ILE A 77 1.47 15.96 7.54
N SER A 78 2.48 15.37 6.88
CA SER A 78 3.85 15.89 6.84
C SER A 78 4.44 15.59 5.47
N GLY A 79 5.14 16.57 4.89
CA GLY A 79 5.98 16.36 3.70
C GLY A 79 7.21 15.53 4.04
N PHE A 80 8.02 15.22 3.03
CA PHE A 80 9.26 14.47 3.20
C PHE A 80 10.24 15.23 4.11
N THR A 81 10.66 14.57 5.17
CA THR A 81 11.69 15.02 6.11
C THR A 81 12.54 13.84 6.54
N GLY A 82 13.76 14.08 7.00
CA GLY A 82 14.56 13.00 7.59
C GLY A 82 13.78 12.28 8.69
N ALA A 83 13.92 10.96 8.78
CA ALA A 83 13.16 10.15 9.74
C ALA A 83 13.29 10.65 11.18
N THR A 84 14.48 11.11 11.57
CA THR A 84 14.75 11.73 12.89
C THR A 84 14.05 13.08 13.08
N GLY A 85 13.64 13.75 12.00
CA GLY A 85 12.92 15.03 12.01
C GLY A 85 11.40 14.90 12.17
N LEU A 86 10.85 13.69 12.16
CA LEU A 86 9.43 13.48 12.40
C LEU A 86 9.08 13.77 13.86
N SER A 87 8.37 14.88 14.05
CA SER A 87 7.97 15.30 15.39
C SER A 87 6.82 14.45 15.95
N THR A 88 6.79 14.31 17.28
CA THR A 88 5.64 13.74 18.00
C THR A 88 4.32 14.45 17.62
N ALA A 89 4.37 15.76 17.32
CA ALA A 89 3.22 16.51 16.86
C ALA A 89 2.68 16.00 15.52
N SER A 90 3.56 15.65 14.57
CA SER A 90 3.15 15.06 13.27
C SER A 90 2.49 13.70 13.46
N LEU A 91 3.04 12.85 14.33
CA LEU A 91 2.45 11.55 14.67
C LEU A 91 1.09 11.71 15.37
N ASN A 92 0.95 12.68 16.26
CA ASN A 92 -0.33 12.95 16.92
C ASN A 92 -1.39 13.48 15.95
N ARG A 93 -1.01 14.18 14.89
CA ARG A 93 -1.94 14.63 13.84
C ARG A 93 -2.50 13.49 13.00
N ILE A 94 -1.76 12.38 12.87
CA ILE A 94 -2.23 11.20 12.13
C ILE A 94 -3.21 10.37 12.96
N LYS A 95 -3.07 10.37 14.30
CA LYS A 95 -3.90 9.59 15.21
C LYS A 95 -5.38 9.99 15.10
N ARG A 96 -6.25 9.00 15.17
CA ARG A 96 -7.71 9.13 15.19
C ARG A 96 -8.31 8.12 16.15
N THR A 97 -9.55 8.36 16.56
CA THR A 97 -10.31 7.43 17.42
C THR A 97 -10.74 6.16 16.67
N GLY A 98 -10.74 6.22 15.33
CA GLY A 98 -11.30 5.16 14.50
C GLY A 98 -12.83 5.23 14.40
N ARG A 99 -13.40 4.30 13.65
CA ARG A 99 -14.83 4.17 13.46
C ARG A 99 -15.45 3.52 14.70
N GLU A 100 -16.36 4.22 15.37
CA GLU A 100 -17.24 3.59 16.36
C GLU A 100 -18.18 2.63 15.62
N GLY A 101 -18.34 1.43 16.17
CA GLY A 101 -19.40 0.54 15.70
C GLY A 101 -20.72 1.28 15.79
N GLY A 102 -21.46 1.38 14.67
CA GLY A 102 -22.80 1.96 14.71
C GLY A 102 -23.62 1.33 15.83
N PRO A 103 -24.62 2.04 16.40
CA PRO A 103 -25.46 1.49 17.43
C PRO A 103 -25.99 0.12 16.94
N PRO A 104 -26.02 -0.90 17.81
CA PRO A 104 -26.58 -2.19 17.43
C PRO A 104 -27.98 -1.90 16.87
N VAL A 105 -28.18 -2.33 15.60
CA VAL A 105 -29.48 -2.21 14.97
C VAL A 105 -30.44 -3.01 15.88
N ALA A 106 -31.24 -2.33 16.66
CA ALA A 106 -32.23 -2.94 17.53
C ALA A 106 -33.34 -3.53 16.63
N GLY A 107 -33.03 -4.66 16.02
CA GLY A 107 -33.93 -5.46 15.22
C GLY A 107 -33.70 -6.91 15.59
N GLY A 108 -34.61 -7.45 16.42
CA GLY A 108 -34.75 -8.89 16.55
C GLY A 108 -35.01 -9.53 15.16
N PRO A 109 -35.02 -10.87 15.04
CA PRO A 109 -35.16 -11.56 13.73
C PRO A 109 -36.42 -11.20 12.93
N PHE A 110 -37.27 -10.33 13.46
CA PHE A 110 -38.50 -9.81 12.83
C PHE A 110 -38.63 -8.27 12.92
N GLY A 111 -37.63 -7.55 13.42
CA GLY A 111 -37.62 -6.10 13.48
C GLY A 111 -37.13 -5.51 12.18
N GLY A 112 -37.99 -4.84 11.42
CA GLY A 112 -37.59 -4.04 10.25
C GLY A 112 -36.69 -2.89 10.66
N PRO A 113 -35.99 -2.24 9.73
CA PRO A 113 -35.12 -1.12 10.00
C PRO A 113 -35.90 0.02 10.67
N SER A 114 -35.39 0.56 11.76
CA SER A 114 -35.96 1.71 12.45
C SER A 114 -34.98 2.89 12.47
N ILE A 115 -35.51 4.09 12.23
CA ILE A 115 -34.74 5.34 12.34
C ILE A 115 -35.32 6.15 13.50
N ASN A 116 -34.48 6.54 14.46
CA ASN A 116 -34.89 7.27 15.67
C ASN A 116 -36.03 6.60 16.48
N GLY A 117 -36.04 5.25 16.50
CA GLY A 117 -37.05 4.49 17.26
C GLY A 117 -38.39 4.29 16.53
N HIS A 118 -38.52 4.79 15.32
CA HIS A 118 -39.70 4.58 14.48
C HIS A 118 -39.42 3.54 13.38
N SER A 119 -40.32 2.56 13.24
CA SER A 119 -40.21 1.54 12.17
C SER A 119 -40.43 2.18 10.80
N VAL A 120 -39.53 1.95 9.86
CA VAL A 120 -39.65 2.43 8.45
C VAL A 120 -40.83 1.77 7.69
N ASN A 121 -41.46 0.76 8.27
CA ASN A 121 -42.60 0.06 7.67
C ASN A 121 -43.95 0.41 8.32
N ASP A 122 -44.07 1.56 8.94
CA ASP A 122 -45.38 2.02 9.43
C ASP A 122 -46.25 2.47 8.25
N PRO A 123 -47.33 1.73 7.92
CA PRO A 123 -48.18 2.08 6.79
C PRO A 123 -48.96 3.39 6.99
N ASN A 124 -48.88 4.01 8.18
CA ASN A 124 -49.54 5.28 8.49
C ASN A 124 -48.56 6.49 8.44
N ALA A 125 -47.28 6.30 8.17
CA ALA A 125 -46.35 7.39 7.91
C ALA A 125 -46.55 7.95 6.48
N GLY A 126 -47.69 8.58 6.24
CA GLY A 126 -48.02 9.33 5.03
C GLY A 126 -47.15 10.57 4.91
N GLY A 127 -45.93 10.42 4.38
CA GLY A 127 -45.01 11.48 4.01
C GLY A 127 -44.00 10.93 3.02
N GLN A 128 -44.03 11.41 1.78
CA GLN A 128 -42.93 11.31 0.83
C GLN A 128 -41.75 12.11 1.42
N GLY A 129 -41.11 11.57 2.45
CA GLY A 129 -39.83 12.02 2.91
C GLY A 129 -38.78 11.24 2.17
N ASP A 130 -37.85 11.90 1.45
CA ASP A 130 -36.64 11.32 0.99
C ASP A 130 -36.02 10.48 2.12
N VAL A 131 -36.02 9.15 1.98
CA VAL A 131 -35.33 8.28 2.94
C VAL A 131 -33.87 8.71 2.88
N PRO A 132 -33.27 9.24 3.96
CA PRO A 132 -31.87 9.60 3.92
C PRO A 132 -31.08 8.33 3.58
N THR A 133 -30.61 8.24 2.36
CA THR A 133 -29.70 7.17 1.98
C THR A 133 -28.48 7.33 2.88
N ALA A 134 -28.16 6.29 3.67
CA ALA A 134 -26.94 6.31 4.47
C ALA A 134 -25.77 6.75 3.59
N PRO A 135 -24.92 7.68 4.05
CA PRO A 135 -23.78 8.12 3.25
C PRO A 135 -23.04 6.89 2.75
N LYS A 136 -22.82 6.81 1.44
CA LYS A 136 -22.08 5.71 0.85
C LYS A 136 -20.70 5.66 1.50
N GLU A 137 -20.39 4.58 2.20
CA GLU A 137 -19.06 4.40 2.77
C GLU A 137 -18.02 4.54 1.67
N SER A 138 -16.99 5.33 1.91
CA SER A 138 -15.94 5.63 0.95
C SER A 138 -14.60 5.39 1.62
N TYR A 139 -13.75 4.59 0.97
CA TYR A 139 -12.40 4.22 1.40
C TYR A 139 -11.45 4.51 0.25
N VAL A 140 -10.92 5.72 0.21
CA VAL A 140 -10.21 6.23 -0.98
C VAL A 140 -8.73 5.83 -0.97
N LEU A 141 -8.45 4.53 -0.90
CA LEU A 141 -7.10 3.98 -0.85
C LEU A 141 -6.31 4.25 -2.14
N ASN A 142 -6.94 4.09 -3.31
CA ASN A 142 -6.28 4.38 -4.58
C ASN A 142 -5.85 5.85 -4.69
N ASP A 143 -6.71 6.79 -4.28
CA ASP A 143 -6.38 8.21 -4.28
C ASP A 143 -5.23 8.52 -3.33
N ALA A 144 -5.17 7.84 -2.16
CA ALA A 144 -4.10 7.98 -1.19
C ALA A 144 -2.75 7.48 -1.74
N ILE A 145 -2.75 6.30 -2.35
CA ILE A 145 -1.56 5.73 -2.99
C ILE A 145 -1.11 6.62 -4.16
N LEU A 146 -2.04 7.12 -4.98
CA LEU A 146 -1.72 8.00 -6.11
C LEU A 146 -1.08 9.31 -5.66
N LEU A 147 -1.61 9.96 -4.62
CA LEU A 147 -1.03 11.18 -4.07
C LEU A 147 0.40 10.93 -3.57
N ALA A 148 0.57 9.89 -2.76
CA ALA A 148 1.88 9.48 -2.25
C ALA A 148 2.87 9.14 -3.38
N ALA A 149 2.41 8.43 -4.42
CA ALA A 149 3.23 8.06 -5.57
C ALA A 149 3.70 9.28 -6.38
N ARG A 150 2.83 10.27 -6.58
CA ARG A 150 3.19 11.53 -7.28
C ARG A 150 4.25 12.31 -6.51
N ASP A 151 4.16 12.35 -5.19
CA ASP A 151 5.16 13.04 -4.37
C ASP A 151 6.49 12.27 -4.32
N LEU A 152 6.45 10.94 -4.21
CA LEU A 152 7.64 10.07 -4.31
C LEU A 152 8.32 10.17 -5.67
N GLY A 153 7.56 10.30 -6.75
CA GLY A 153 8.10 10.46 -8.11
C GLY A 153 9.01 11.68 -8.28
N ARG A 154 8.90 12.67 -7.39
CA ARG A 154 9.75 13.88 -7.35
C ARG A 154 11.00 13.70 -6.50
N ARG A 155 11.13 12.56 -5.78
CA ARG A 155 12.27 12.31 -4.89
C ARG A 155 13.46 11.76 -5.68
N ASP A 156 14.61 11.79 -5.05
CA ASP A 156 15.87 11.34 -5.63
C ASP A 156 15.77 9.88 -6.10
N LYS A 157 16.18 9.64 -7.36
CA LYS A 157 16.12 8.33 -8.00
C LYS A 157 17.19 7.35 -7.50
N THR A 158 18.19 7.84 -6.78
CA THR A 158 19.22 7.02 -6.13
C THR A 158 18.73 6.39 -4.83
N ARG A 159 17.53 6.75 -4.37
CA ARG A 159 16.90 6.22 -3.15
C ARG A 159 15.86 5.17 -3.52
N ARG A 160 15.64 4.19 -2.63
CA ARG A 160 14.48 3.30 -2.75
C ARG A 160 13.22 4.05 -2.41
N ARG A 161 12.29 4.07 -3.33
CA ARG A 161 11.00 4.73 -3.14
C ARG A 161 9.94 3.71 -2.79
N ILE A 162 9.38 3.85 -1.60
CA ILE A 162 8.36 2.93 -1.09
C ILE A 162 7.13 3.69 -0.60
N ILE A 163 5.97 3.08 -0.77
CA ILE A 163 4.76 3.45 -0.03
C ILE A 163 4.52 2.37 1.01
N PHE A 164 4.43 2.78 2.25
CA PHE A 164 4.16 1.92 3.39
C PHE A 164 2.71 2.10 3.84
N VAL A 165 1.86 1.11 3.59
CA VAL A 165 0.42 1.20 3.84
C VAL A 165 0.06 0.43 5.11
N ILE A 166 -0.73 1.05 5.98
CA ILE A 166 -1.34 0.40 7.15
C ILE A 166 -2.86 0.50 6.98
N SER A 167 -3.53 -0.61 6.65
CA SER A 167 -4.94 -0.61 6.27
C SER A 167 -5.56 -2.01 6.34
N ASP A 168 -6.88 -2.07 6.32
CA ASP A 168 -7.64 -3.29 6.03
C ASP A 168 -7.76 -3.56 4.51
N GLY A 169 -7.23 -2.67 3.68
CA GLY A 169 -7.12 -2.81 2.24
C GLY A 169 -8.41 -2.57 1.46
N ARG A 170 -9.48 -2.11 2.11
CA ARG A 170 -10.72 -1.79 1.41
C ARG A 170 -10.55 -0.58 0.50
N GLU A 171 -11.10 -0.69 -0.69
CA GLU A 171 -11.14 0.37 -1.69
C GLU A 171 -12.57 0.56 -2.18
N GLN A 172 -13.09 1.75 -1.98
CA GLN A 172 -14.40 2.14 -2.50
C GLN A 172 -14.53 3.65 -2.61
N GLY A 173 -14.73 4.15 -3.81
CA GLY A 173 -15.05 5.56 -4.02
C GLY A 173 -13.87 6.46 -4.35
N SER A 174 -12.67 5.91 -4.58
CA SER A 174 -11.57 6.68 -5.17
C SER A 174 -11.93 7.17 -6.57
N ASN A 175 -11.39 8.34 -6.93
CA ASN A 175 -11.45 8.86 -8.29
C ASN A 175 -10.46 8.13 -9.21
N ALA A 176 -9.31 7.73 -8.67
CA ALA A 176 -8.29 7.00 -9.40
C ALA A 176 -8.61 5.51 -9.49
N GLY A 177 -8.49 4.95 -10.70
CA GLY A 177 -8.58 3.51 -10.93
C GLY A 177 -7.28 2.79 -10.58
N TYR A 178 -7.38 1.49 -10.27
CA TYR A 178 -6.22 0.64 -9.96
C TYR A 178 -5.12 0.71 -11.03
N ASP A 179 -5.48 0.61 -12.30
CA ASP A 179 -4.51 0.54 -13.41
C ASP A 179 -3.79 1.89 -13.61
N GLU A 180 -4.45 3.01 -13.35
CA GLU A 180 -3.81 4.34 -13.34
C GLU A 180 -2.75 4.40 -12.24
N VAL A 181 -3.11 4.01 -11.01
CA VAL A 181 -2.20 4.01 -9.87
C VAL A 181 -1.02 3.08 -10.11
N LYS A 182 -1.27 1.84 -10.55
CA LYS A 182 -0.23 0.87 -10.91
C LYS A 182 0.76 1.44 -11.94
N ARG A 183 0.24 2.08 -12.99
CA ARG A 183 1.09 2.69 -14.02
C ARG A 183 2.03 3.74 -13.42
N ILE A 184 1.54 4.59 -12.54
CA ILE A 184 2.37 5.64 -11.88
C ILE A 184 3.42 5.00 -10.97
N LEU A 185 3.05 3.96 -10.20
CA LEU A 185 3.98 3.23 -9.34
C LEU A 185 5.13 2.61 -10.15
N LEU A 186 4.82 1.88 -11.20
CA LEU A 186 5.81 1.20 -12.04
C LEU A 186 6.66 2.19 -12.86
N ALA A 187 6.08 3.30 -13.34
CA ALA A 187 6.81 4.34 -14.06
C ALA A 187 7.82 5.09 -13.17
N ASN A 188 7.55 5.17 -11.86
CA ASN A 188 8.41 5.85 -10.90
C ASN A 188 9.24 4.90 -10.04
N ASP A 189 9.27 3.61 -10.37
CA ASP A 189 10.01 2.59 -9.61
C ASP A 189 9.65 2.56 -8.13
N ILE A 190 8.35 2.66 -7.80
CA ILE A 190 7.83 2.67 -6.42
C ILE A 190 7.30 1.29 -6.07
N SER A 191 7.68 0.77 -4.89
CA SER A 191 7.16 -0.50 -4.35
C SER A 191 6.18 -0.24 -3.22
N ILE A 192 5.11 -1.05 -3.16
CA ILE A 192 4.11 -1.02 -2.08
C ILE A 192 4.47 -2.07 -1.04
N TYR A 193 4.63 -1.63 0.20
CA TYR A 193 4.72 -2.48 1.38
C TYR A 193 3.49 -2.26 2.25
N ALA A 194 2.94 -3.32 2.84
CA ALA A 194 1.71 -3.19 3.60
C ALA A 194 1.74 -3.97 4.91
N VAL A 195 1.16 -3.38 5.95
CA VAL A 195 0.70 -4.10 7.13
C VAL A 195 -0.82 -4.15 7.06
N GLY A 196 -1.32 -5.34 6.76
CA GLY A 196 -2.74 -5.64 6.78
C GLY A 196 -3.22 -5.78 8.22
N VAL A 197 -4.21 -5.00 8.59
CA VAL A 197 -4.83 -5.00 9.92
C VAL A 197 -6.32 -5.32 9.79
N ASP A 198 -6.97 -5.67 10.91
CA ASP A 198 -8.40 -6.02 10.94
C ASP A 198 -8.74 -7.14 9.94
N THR A 199 -9.62 -6.90 8.99
CA THR A 199 -10.07 -7.92 8.02
C THR A 199 -8.94 -8.37 7.08
N ALA A 200 -7.99 -7.49 6.77
CA ALA A 200 -6.83 -7.83 5.96
C ALA A 200 -5.83 -8.76 6.67
N ALA A 201 -5.91 -8.89 7.99
CA ALA A 201 -5.04 -9.74 8.77
C ALA A 201 -5.52 -11.21 8.83
N ILE A 202 -6.63 -11.59 8.18
CA ILE A 202 -7.12 -12.97 8.19
C ILE A 202 -6.25 -13.83 7.27
N PRO A 203 -5.55 -14.89 7.81
CA PRO A 203 -4.55 -15.67 7.06
C PRO A 203 -5.07 -16.39 5.80
N ILE A 204 -6.38 -16.70 5.76
CA ILE A 204 -7.04 -17.34 4.62
C ILE A 204 -6.92 -16.48 3.35
N TYR A 205 -6.78 -15.14 3.49
CA TYR A 205 -6.64 -14.23 2.37
C TYR A 205 -5.26 -14.24 1.73
N ASP A 206 -4.20 -14.60 2.45
CA ASP A 206 -2.84 -14.59 1.91
C ASP A 206 -2.64 -15.65 0.81
N GLN A 207 -3.31 -16.81 0.91
CA GLN A 207 -3.25 -17.85 -0.11
C GLN A 207 -4.26 -17.64 -1.26
N ALA A 208 -5.47 -17.15 -0.96
CA ALA A 208 -6.51 -16.94 -1.96
C ALA A 208 -6.23 -15.74 -2.89
N ASN A 209 -5.56 -14.70 -2.39
CA ASN A 209 -5.22 -13.52 -3.18
C ASN A 209 -4.04 -13.74 -4.16
N ARG A 210 -3.28 -14.83 -3.98
CA ARG A 210 -2.24 -15.26 -4.94
C ARG A 210 -2.80 -16.04 -6.13
N ILE A 211 -4.06 -16.48 -6.02
CA ILE A 211 -4.78 -17.14 -7.11
C ILE A 211 -5.79 -16.11 -7.63
N ARG A 212 -5.61 -15.64 -8.85
CA ARG A 212 -6.58 -14.79 -9.55
C ARG A 212 -7.89 -15.56 -9.75
N VAL A 213 -8.76 -15.57 -8.75
CA VAL A 213 -10.13 -16.07 -8.88
C VAL A 213 -11.05 -14.87 -9.08
N PRO A 214 -11.56 -14.65 -10.31
CA PRO A 214 -12.54 -13.59 -10.55
C PRO A 214 -13.78 -13.85 -9.69
N GLY A 215 -14.19 -12.88 -8.88
CA GLY A 215 -15.44 -12.92 -8.11
C GLY A 215 -15.32 -13.28 -6.63
N PHE A 216 -14.17 -13.65 -6.11
CA PHE A 216 -13.90 -13.83 -4.68
C PHE A 216 -13.05 -12.67 -4.15
N GLY A 217 -13.60 -11.48 -4.08
CA GLY A 217 -12.91 -10.30 -3.58
C GLY A 217 -13.58 -9.77 -2.33
N THR A 218 -12.87 -9.78 -1.21
CA THR A 218 -13.25 -9.07 0.03
C THR A 218 -13.05 -7.58 -0.04
N GLY A 219 -12.81 -7.03 -1.23
CA GLY A 219 -12.50 -5.62 -1.43
C GLY A 219 -11.06 -5.22 -1.06
N ASN A 220 -10.24 -6.13 -0.53
CA ASN A 220 -8.84 -5.84 -0.22
C ASN A 220 -7.98 -5.87 -1.48
N ILE A 221 -7.46 -4.71 -1.89
CA ILE A 221 -6.62 -4.56 -3.09
C ILE A 221 -5.12 -4.53 -2.80
N LEU A 222 -4.70 -4.49 -1.52
CA LEU A 222 -3.29 -4.41 -1.12
C LEU A 222 -2.43 -5.55 -1.67
N PRO A 223 -2.86 -6.84 -1.58
CA PRO A 223 -2.06 -7.95 -2.10
C PRO A 223 -1.74 -7.82 -3.59
N ARG A 224 -2.66 -7.21 -4.36
CA ARG A 224 -2.47 -6.97 -5.78
C ARG A 224 -1.40 -5.90 -6.02
N TYR A 225 -1.46 -4.78 -5.30
CA TYR A 225 -0.41 -3.74 -5.37
C TYR A 225 0.96 -4.27 -4.96
N VAL A 226 1.03 -4.99 -3.85
CA VAL A 226 2.26 -5.60 -3.33
C VAL A 226 2.88 -6.55 -4.35
N SER A 227 2.07 -7.42 -4.95
CA SER A 227 2.52 -8.37 -5.99
C SER A 227 3.07 -7.64 -7.23
N ASP A 228 2.32 -6.67 -7.75
CA ASP A 228 2.66 -5.99 -9.01
C ASP A 228 3.90 -5.08 -8.87
N THR A 229 4.21 -4.62 -7.65
CA THR A 229 5.33 -3.71 -7.38
C THR A 229 6.51 -4.35 -6.66
N ALA A 230 6.52 -5.68 -6.50
CA ALA A 230 7.56 -6.44 -5.79
C ALA A 230 7.80 -5.97 -4.35
N GLY A 231 6.74 -5.59 -3.67
CA GLY A 231 6.78 -5.30 -2.24
C GLY A 231 6.59 -6.54 -1.38
N ASP A 232 6.23 -6.31 -0.12
CA ASP A 232 5.87 -7.36 0.83
C ASP A 232 4.68 -6.94 1.70
N MET A 233 3.91 -7.90 2.18
CA MET A 233 2.77 -7.65 3.04
C MET A 233 2.77 -8.60 4.21
N MET A 234 2.57 -8.06 5.40
CA MET A 234 2.36 -8.81 6.63
C MET A 234 0.97 -8.53 7.16
N ALA A 235 0.32 -9.57 7.66
CA ALA A 235 -1.02 -9.50 8.25
C ALA A 235 -0.90 -9.69 9.76
N GLU A 236 -1.28 -8.67 10.54
CA GLU A 236 -1.06 -8.66 11.98
C GLU A 236 -2.28 -8.15 12.76
N PHE A 237 -2.57 -8.82 13.87
CA PHE A 237 -3.72 -8.51 14.71
C PHE A 237 -3.38 -7.80 16.02
N ASP A 238 -2.20 -8.06 16.57
CA ASP A 238 -1.80 -7.50 17.85
C ASP A 238 -0.70 -6.46 17.69
N ARG A 239 -0.47 -5.72 18.76
CA ARG A 239 0.50 -4.63 18.80
C ARG A 239 1.92 -5.12 18.50
N GLN A 240 2.34 -6.22 19.12
CA GLN A 240 3.71 -6.73 18.97
C GLN A 240 3.97 -7.22 17.55
N GLY A 241 3.01 -7.90 16.95
CA GLY A 241 3.07 -8.33 15.55
C GLY A 241 3.21 -7.14 14.60
N ILE A 242 2.40 -6.09 14.80
CA ILE A 242 2.46 -4.87 13.99
C ILE A 242 3.86 -4.20 14.10
N GLU A 243 4.42 -4.07 15.31
CA GLU A 243 5.75 -3.49 15.53
C GLU A 243 6.86 -4.34 14.86
N GLN A 244 6.77 -5.67 14.94
CA GLN A 244 7.70 -6.58 14.26
C GLN A 244 7.57 -6.51 12.73
N ALA A 245 6.35 -6.38 12.22
CA ALA A 245 6.09 -6.20 10.79
C ALA A 245 6.76 -4.92 10.26
N TYR A 246 6.71 -3.82 11.01
CA TYR A 246 7.37 -2.58 10.62
C TYR A 246 8.88 -2.77 10.44
N ALA A 247 9.54 -3.37 11.43
CA ALA A 247 10.98 -3.61 11.37
C ALA A 247 11.34 -4.56 10.21
N LYS A 248 10.60 -5.64 10.03
CA LYS A 248 10.86 -6.63 8.99
C LYS A 248 10.63 -6.07 7.58
N ILE A 249 9.56 -5.32 7.38
CA ILE A 249 9.25 -4.69 6.08
C ILE A 249 10.32 -3.67 5.70
N THR A 250 10.72 -2.80 6.63
CA THR A 250 11.77 -1.80 6.35
C THR A 250 13.12 -2.44 6.10
N ASP A 251 13.48 -3.52 6.83
CA ASP A 251 14.68 -4.31 6.56
C ASP A 251 14.61 -4.96 5.17
N THR A 252 13.50 -5.58 4.81
CA THR A 252 13.28 -6.18 3.49
C THR A 252 13.38 -5.14 2.37
N ALA A 253 12.77 -3.97 2.57
CA ALA A 253 12.82 -2.89 1.59
C ALA A 253 14.25 -2.36 1.38
N ARG A 254 15.06 -2.30 2.43
CA ARG A 254 16.44 -1.83 2.41
C ARG A 254 17.39 -2.83 1.77
N ASN A 255 17.24 -4.10 2.12
CA ASN A 255 18.17 -5.17 1.80
C ASN A 255 17.70 -6.00 0.59
N GLN A 256 17.73 -5.41 -0.60
CA GLN A 256 17.35 -6.04 -1.86
C GLN A 256 18.54 -6.06 -2.83
N TYR A 257 18.57 -7.06 -3.71
CA TYR A 257 19.44 -7.01 -4.87
C TYR A 257 18.99 -5.91 -5.81
N THR A 258 19.92 -5.05 -6.23
CA THR A 258 19.68 -4.04 -7.28
C THR A 258 20.36 -4.50 -8.54
N ILE A 259 19.55 -4.72 -9.58
CA ILE A 259 20.01 -5.22 -10.87
C ILE A 259 19.65 -4.18 -11.92
N GLY A 260 20.64 -3.79 -12.73
CA GLY A 260 20.43 -2.84 -13.81
C GLY A 260 20.91 -3.38 -15.16
N TYR A 261 20.17 -3.06 -16.20
CA TYR A 261 20.53 -3.32 -17.60
C TYR A 261 20.16 -2.11 -18.46
N THR A 262 20.70 -2.05 -19.67
CA THR A 262 20.32 -1.03 -20.64
C THR A 262 19.36 -1.64 -21.63
N THR A 263 18.11 -1.16 -21.66
CA THR A 263 17.12 -1.63 -22.62
C THR A 263 17.57 -1.36 -24.06
N GLN A 264 17.36 -2.34 -24.94
CA GLN A 264 17.53 -2.19 -26.38
C GLN A 264 16.23 -1.81 -27.09
N ALA A 265 15.14 -1.72 -26.35
CA ALA A 265 13.84 -1.39 -26.90
C ALA A 265 13.78 0.06 -27.38
N THR A 266 13.11 0.27 -28.50
CA THR A 266 12.81 1.61 -29.02
C THR A 266 11.93 2.39 -28.04
N LYS A 267 12.09 3.71 -27.99
CA LYS A 267 11.33 4.62 -27.13
C LYS A 267 9.82 4.44 -27.37
N SER A 268 9.17 3.75 -26.46
CA SER A 268 7.72 3.54 -26.43
C SER A 268 7.22 3.79 -25.03
N SER A 269 6.08 4.41 -24.87
CA SER A 269 5.39 4.56 -23.58
C SER A 269 4.62 3.29 -23.17
N ALA A 270 4.69 2.21 -23.97
CA ALA A 270 4.06 0.95 -23.65
C ALA A 270 4.72 0.24 -22.47
N PHE A 271 3.96 -0.55 -21.76
CA PHE A 271 4.46 -1.42 -20.71
C PHE A 271 5.54 -2.36 -21.24
N ARG A 272 6.60 -2.54 -20.47
CA ARG A 272 7.69 -3.49 -20.71
C ARG A 272 7.67 -4.56 -19.65
N SER A 273 7.47 -5.79 -20.04
CA SER A 273 7.53 -6.90 -19.10
C SER A 273 8.98 -7.21 -18.70
N VAL A 274 9.20 -7.50 -17.43
CA VAL A 274 10.53 -7.91 -16.92
C VAL A 274 10.37 -9.23 -16.19
N ASP A 275 11.17 -10.22 -16.58
CA ASP A 275 11.24 -11.52 -15.92
C ASP A 275 12.65 -11.70 -15.34
N VAL A 276 12.73 -11.84 -14.01
CA VAL A 276 14.00 -12.06 -13.29
C VAL A 276 14.03 -13.49 -12.80
N ARG A 277 15.03 -14.24 -13.25
CA ARG A 277 15.24 -15.63 -12.85
C ARG A 277 16.52 -15.78 -12.05
N VAL A 278 16.46 -16.57 -10.99
CA VAL A 278 17.61 -16.99 -10.20
C VAL A 278 17.96 -18.43 -10.56
N LEU A 279 19.23 -18.68 -10.87
CA LEU A 279 19.71 -19.98 -11.33
C LEU A 279 19.90 -21.01 -10.21
N ARG A 280 19.93 -20.56 -8.93
CA ARG A 280 20.02 -21.45 -7.80
C ARG A 280 18.64 -22.04 -7.45
N PRO A 281 18.56 -23.35 -7.19
CA PRO A 281 17.28 -23.99 -6.85
C PRO A 281 16.76 -23.55 -5.49
N ASN A 282 15.47 -23.79 -5.24
CA ASN A 282 14.78 -23.57 -3.97
C ASN A 282 14.74 -22.12 -3.48
N LEU A 283 14.93 -21.14 -4.38
CA LEU A 283 14.75 -19.73 -4.08
C LEU A 283 13.48 -19.20 -4.72
N LYS A 284 12.77 -18.36 -3.97
CA LYS A 284 11.61 -17.63 -4.47
C LYS A 284 12.04 -16.23 -4.82
N VAL A 285 11.72 -15.80 -6.04
CA VAL A 285 12.06 -14.48 -6.55
C VAL A 285 10.85 -13.57 -6.45
N TYR A 286 11.05 -12.39 -5.88
CA TYR A 286 10.09 -11.30 -5.88
C TYR A 286 10.71 -10.15 -6.69
N ALA A 287 10.18 -9.91 -7.86
CA ALA A 287 10.62 -8.85 -8.76
C ALA A 287 9.39 -8.14 -9.36
N LYS A 288 9.56 -6.90 -9.78
CA LYS A 288 8.51 -6.18 -10.50
C LYS A 288 8.23 -6.87 -11.81
N GLU A 289 6.95 -6.97 -12.17
CA GLU A 289 6.54 -7.60 -13.43
C GLU A 289 6.95 -6.80 -14.68
N GLY A 290 7.37 -5.55 -14.50
CA GLY A 290 7.76 -4.69 -15.59
C GLY A 290 7.78 -3.21 -15.19
N TYR A 291 7.86 -2.36 -16.20
CA TYR A 291 7.89 -0.91 -16.02
C TYR A 291 7.24 -0.17 -17.19
N TYR A 292 6.92 1.09 -16.97
CA TYR A 292 6.55 2.03 -18.03
C TYR A 292 7.72 2.98 -18.23
N PRO A 293 8.32 3.04 -19.42
CA PRO A 293 9.37 3.99 -19.70
C PRO A 293 8.87 5.42 -19.52
N LEU A 294 9.54 6.20 -18.68
CA LEU A 294 9.27 7.63 -18.59
C LEU A 294 9.68 8.30 -19.91
N PRO A 295 8.90 9.29 -20.40
CA PRO A 295 9.37 10.09 -21.51
C PRO A 295 10.71 10.71 -21.14
N PRO A 296 11.65 10.88 -22.09
CA PRO A 296 12.93 11.51 -21.82
C PRO A 296 12.64 12.89 -21.22
N SER A 297 13.26 13.16 -20.04
CA SER A 297 13.19 14.48 -19.45
C SER A 297 13.70 15.48 -20.48
N THR A 298 12.86 16.38 -20.94
CA THR A 298 13.29 17.57 -21.63
C THR A 298 14.11 18.36 -20.61
N GLN A 299 15.43 18.12 -20.59
CA GLN A 299 16.32 19.04 -19.92
C GLN A 299 16.20 20.38 -20.68
N LYS A 300 15.58 21.37 -20.02
CA LYS A 300 15.69 22.77 -20.41
C LYS A 300 16.91 23.37 -19.73
#